data_3ea9925150b5f042061dc3bbc93192fe
#
_entry.id   3ea9925150b5f042061dc3bbc93192fe
#
_cell.length_a   1.000
_cell.length_b   1.000
_cell.length_c   1.000
_cell.angle_alpha   90.00
_cell.angle_beta   90.00
_cell.angle_gamma   90.00
#
_symmetry.space_group_name_H-M   'P 1'
#
loop_
_entity.id
_entity.type
_entity.pdbx_description
1 polymer ?
#
loop_
_entity_poly.entity_id
_entity_poly.type
_entity_poly.pdbx_seq_one_letter_code
_entity_poly.pdbx_strand_id
1 'polypeptide(L)'
;MSKVKVLSSIGLLTGVALTLTACGSNSNSSSNSASSVSKFKDTVPTKTAKSGGTVNYAIETDSPFTGIFSNELSTTSTDSEVMQFGNESLLATDDSYKFTNKGAATFKLDKNAKTITIEVKKGVKWSDGKQVTAKDIEYAYEIIANKDTNSQRYTSSLADIVGLEEYHEGKSSTISGIEMPDGENGRKVVLHFKEMKPGMTQSGNGYFWETAVPYHYLKDVAFKDLESSDKVRKNPLFFGPYKLQSIVRGQSTTWVPNKYYWRGTPKLKKIVATLTQ
;
A
#
# COMPACT_ATOMS: atom_id res chain seq x y z
N MET A 1 -58.15 -34.22 38.08
CA MET A 1 -58.77 -35.41 37.47
C MET A 1 -58.79 -35.26 35.99
N SER A 2 -58.07 -36.02 35.29
CA SER A 2 -58.29 -36.78 34.05
C SER A 2 -56.96 -37.12 33.41
N LYS A 3 -56.72 -38.40 33.36
CA LYS A 3 -55.56 -39.05 32.74
C LYS A 3 -55.86 -39.17 31.25
N VAL A 4 -54.93 -38.79 30.39
CA VAL A 4 -54.96 -39.23 29.00
C VAL A 4 -53.70 -40.02 28.68
N LYS A 5 -53.93 -41.15 28.12
CA LYS A 5 -52.99 -42.26 27.87
C LYS A 5 -52.10 -41.94 26.66
N VAL A 6 -50.82 -42.32 26.83
CA VAL A 6 -49.83 -42.44 25.77
C VAL A 6 -50.18 -43.64 24.91
N LEU A 7 -50.25 -43.47 23.62
CA LEU A 7 -50.26 -44.55 22.63
C LEU A 7 -48.97 -44.48 21.83
N SER A 8 -48.14 -45.47 22.04
CA SER A 8 -46.95 -45.71 21.26
C SER A 8 -47.31 -46.20 19.86
N SER A 9 -46.83 -45.50 18.85
CA SER A 9 -46.83 -46.02 17.49
C SER A 9 -45.39 -46.16 17.05
N ILE A 10 -44.95 -47.41 16.95
CA ILE A 10 -43.71 -47.80 16.37
C ILE A 10 -43.85 -47.66 14.86
N GLY A 11 -43.23 -46.67 14.26
CA GLY A 11 -43.10 -46.50 12.83
C GLY A 11 -41.72 -46.97 12.38
N LEU A 12 -41.72 -48.01 11.61
CA LEU A 12 -40.57 -48.61 10.96
C LEU A 12 -40.05 -47.64 9.87
N LEU A 13 -38.96 -46.96 10.10
CA LEU A 13 -38.25 -46.14 9.08
C LEU A 13 -37.18 -47.00 8.42
N THR A 14 -37.54 -47.47 7.23
CA THR A 14 -36.59 -48.04 6.26
C THR A 14 -35.58 -46.97 5.82
N GLY A 15 -34.35 -47.09 6.28
CA GLY A 15 -33.26 -46.23 5.86
C GLY A 15 -32.87 -46.53 4.41
N VAL A 16 -33.08 -45.56 3.54
CA VAL A 16 -32.46 -45.56 2.22
C VAL A 16 -31.05 -45.03 2.37
N ALA A 17 -30.09 -45.95 2.40
CA ALA A 17 -28.67 -45.62 2.30
C ALA A 17 -28.40 -45.20 0.84
N LEU A 18 -28.27 -43.90 0.60
CA LEU A 18 -27.66 -43.37 -0.62
C LEU A 18 -26.15 -43.65 -0.58
N THR A 19 -25.77 -44.79 -1.16
CA THR A 19 -24.38 -45.04 -1.47
C THR A 19 -23.94 -44.11 -2.61
N LEU A 20 -23.20 -43.08 -2.28
CA LEU A 20 -22.36 -42.36 -3.21
C LEU A 20 -21.26 -43.32 -3.70
N THR A 21 -21.52 -43.98 -4.80
CA THR A 21 -20.47 -44.69 -5.55
C THR A 21 -19.57 -43.63 -6.18
N ALA A 22 -18.53 -43.19 -5.44
CA ALA A 22 -17.37 -42.63 -6.07
C ALA A 22 -16.76 -43.69 -6.98
N CYS A 23 -16.78 -43.49 -8.27
CA CYS A 23 -16.02 -44.28 -9.23
C CYS A 23 -14.53 -44.18 -8.89
N GLY A 24 -14.08 -45.10 -8.07
CA GLY A 24 -12.68 -45.40 -7.88
C GLY A 24 -12.23 -46.32 -9.00
N SER A 25 -11.77 -45.75 -10.09
CA SER A 25 -10.91 -46.51 -10.99
C SER A 25 -9.57 -46.71 -10.29
N ASN A 26 -9.32 -47.98 -10.01
CA ASN A 26 -8.05 -48.46 -9.50
C ASN A 26 -6.98 -48.23 -10.56
N SER A 27 -6.29 -47.12 -10.48
CA SER A 27 -5.03 -46.93 -11.19
C SER A 27 -4.00 -46.50 -10.17
N ASN A 28 -2.99 -47.31 -10.01
CA ASN A 28 -1.73 -46.99 -9.39
C ASN A 28 -1.23 -45.66 -9.97
N SER A 29 -1.58 -44.54 -9.35
CA SER A 29 -0.99 -43.25 -9.60
C SER A 29 -0.39 -42.78 -8.30
N SER A 30 0.88 -43.14 -8.15
CA SER A 30 1.86 -42.44 -7.37
C SER A 30 1.51 -40.95 -7.24
N SER A 31 1.54 -40.51 -6.02
CA SER A 31 1.69 -39.15 -5.48
C SER A 31 2.47 -38.16 -6.39
N ASN A 32 1.84 -37.69 -7.46
CA ASN A 32 2.46 -36.70 -8.37
C ASN A 32 1.70 -35.39 -8.49
N SER A 33 0.67 -35.16 -7.68
CA SER A 33 -0.07 -33.89 -7.76
C SER A 33 0.62 -32.72 -7.05
N ALA A 34 1.56 -32.98 -6.13
CA ALA A 34 2.34 -31.93 -5.48
C ALA A 34 3.62 -31.56 -6.26
N SER A 35 4.06 -32.39 -7.20
CA SER A 35 5.28 -32.12 -7.97
C SER A 35 5.05 -31.37 -9.28
N SER A 36 3.80 -31.14 -9.69
CA SER A 36 3.51 -30.38 -10.91
C SER A 36 3.61 -28.85 -10.67
N VAL A 37 3.33 -28.38 -9.47
CA VAL A 37 3.44 -26.97 -9.13
C VAL A 37 4.91 -26.53 -9.02
N SER A 38 5.79 -27.44 -8.62
CA SER A 38 7.24 -27.17 -8.55
C SER A 38 7.94 -27.11 -9.92
N LYS A 39 7.23 -27.41 -11.02
CA LYS A 39 7.76 -27.33 -12.39
C LYS A 39 7.48 -26.01 -13.10
N PHE A 40 6.72 -25.11 -12.51
CA PHE A 40 6.73 -23.73 -12.95
C PHE A 40 8.07 -23.13 -12.51
N LYS A 41 9.10 -23.34 -13.33
CA LYS A 41 10.26 -22.48 -13.26
C LYS A 41 9.75 -21.07 -13.51
N ASP A 42 9.95 -20.17 -12.55
CA ASP A 42 9.98 -18.75 -12.81
C ASP A 42 11.01 -18.54 -13.92
N THR A 43 10.58 -18.64 -15.16
CA THR A 43 11.38 -18.27 -16.30
C THR A 43 11.38 -16.76 -16.39
N VAL A 44 12.02 -16.12 -15.38
CA VAL A 44 12.49 -14.77 -15.58
C VAL A 44 13.43 -14.87 -16.78
N PRO A 45 13.13 -14.17 -17.89
CA PRO A 45 13.98 -14.23 -19.06
C PRO A 45 15.39 -13.85 -18.66
N THR A 46 16.34 -14.78 -18.77
CA THR A 46 17.75 -14.54 -18.47
C THR A 46 18.42 -13.60 -19.49
N LYS A 47 17.68 -13.23 -20.53
CA LYS A 47 18.13 -12.24 -21.53
C LYS A 47 18.10 -10.84 -20.92
N THR A 48 19.20 -10.10 -21.06
CA THR A 48 19.27 -8.70 -20.67
C THR A 48 18.10 -7.93 -21.30
N ALA A 49 17.27 -7.31 -20.46
CA ALA A 49 16.12 -6.54 -20.94
C ALA A 49 16.63 -5.39 -21.83
N LYS A 50 16.04 -5.27 -23.02
CA LYS A 50 16.34 -4.16 -23.95
C LYS A 50 15.79 -2.86 -23.41
N SER A 51 16.50 -1.76 -23.62
CA SER A 51 15.99 -0.42 -23.32
C SER A 51 15.06 0.06 -24.41
N GLY A 52 14.05 0.85 -24.02
CA GLY A 52 13.08 1.43 -24.94
C GLY A 52 11.74 0.69 -24.95
N GLY A 53 10.91 0.98 -25.94
CA GLY A 53 9.59 0.38 -26.08
C GLY A 53 8.50 1.04 -25.23
N THR A 54 7.26 0.69 -25.58
CA THR A 54 6.04 1.10 -24.86
C THR A 54 5.30 -0.14 -24.41
N VAL A 55 4.81 -0.14 -23.19
CA VAL A 55 3.87 -1.13 -22.68
C VAL A 55 2.49 -0.49 -22.62
N ASN A 56 1.51 -1.15 -23.23
CA ASN A 56 0.10 -0.84 -23.05
C ASN A 56 -0.41 -1.78 -21.93
N TYR A 57 -0.88 -1.20 -20.84
CA TYR A 57 -1.34 -1.91 -19.66
C TYR A 57 -2.84 -1.63 -19.50
N ALA A 58 -3.66 -2.66 -19.56
CA ALA A 58 -5.09 -2.54 -19.31
C ALA A 58 -5.34 -2.67 -17.80
N ILE A 59 -6.08 -1.72 -17.25
CA ILE A 59 -6.60 -1.74 -15.89
C ILE A 59 -8.08 -2.03 -16.01
N GLU A 60 -8.47 -3.26 -15.70
CA GLU A 60 -9.88 -3.64 -15.58
C GLU A 60 -10.34 -3.32 -14.17
N THR A 61 -11.40 -2.54 -14.04
CA THR A 61 -11.87 -2.08 -12.74
C THR A 61 -13.38 -1.91 -12.70
N ASP A 62 -13.95 -2.27 -11.57
CA ASP A 62 -15.36 -2.07 -11.20
C ASP A 62 -15.59 -0.78 -10.41
N SER A 63 -14.52 -0.08 -10.04
CA SER A 63 -14.58 1.19 -9.30
C SER A 63 -14.10 2.36 -10.15
N PRO A 64 -14.68 3.58 -9.96
CA PRO A 64 -14.30 4.72 -10.78
C PRO A 64 -12.87 5.19 -10.49
N PHE A 65 -12.16 5.60 -11.54
CA PHE A 65 -10.93 6.37 -11.41
C PHE A 65 -11.28 7.81 -11.04
N THR A 66 -10.95 8.21 -9.82
CA THR A 66 -11.27 9.56 -9.33
C THR A 66 -10.20 10.58 -9.72
N GLY A 67 -9.00 10.13 -10.07
CA GLY A 67 -7.87 10.97 -10.46
C GLY A 67 -7.17 11.63 -9.28
N ILE A 68 -7.25 11.01 -8.10
CA ILE A 68 -6.51 11.44 -6.92
C ILE A 68 -5.21 10.67 -6.83
N PHE A 69 -4.09 11.34 -7.14
CA PHE A 69 -2.75 10.75 -7.10
C PHE A 69 -2.08 10.99 -5.73
N SER A 70 -2.69 10.47 -4.68
CA SER A 70 -2.19 10.48 -3.31
C SER A 70 -2.71 9.26 -2.56
N ASN A 71 -1.82 8.51 -1.93
CA ASN A 71 -2.19 7.36 -1.09
C ASN A 71 -3.00 7.80 0.15
N GLU A 72 -2.73 9.00 0.63
CA GLU A 72 -3.32 9.57 1.83
C GLU A 72 -4.76 10.01 1.61
N LEU A 73 -5.10 10.39 0.37
CA LEU A 73 -6.40 10.98 0.00
C LEU A 73 -7.25 10.07 -0.87
N SER A 74 -6.65 9.15 -1.64
CA SER A 74 -7.40 8.27 -2.54
C SER A 74 -8.30 7.30 -1.76
N THR A 75 -9.49 7.07 -2.30
CA THR A 75 -10.52 6.21 -1.68
C THR A 75 -10.87 5.00 -2.53
N THR A 76 -10.34 4.89 -3.75
CA THR A 76 -10.63 3.80 -4.68
C THR A 76 -9.39 2.94 -4.96
N SER A 77 -9.61 1.65 -5.20
CA SER A 77 -8.56 0.72 -5.64
C SER A 77 -8.00 1.14 -7.00
N THR A 78 -8.85 1.65 -7.88
CA THR A 78 -8.46 2.11 -9.22
C THR A 78 -7.43 3.23 -9.18
N ASP A 79 -7.58 4.21 -8.27
CA ASP A 79 -6.57 5.25 -8.11
C ASP A 79 -5.22 4.65 -7.71
N SER A 80 -5.22 3.66 -6.80
CA SER A 80 -4.01 2.96 -6.38
C SER A 80 -3.35 2.19 -7.51
N GLU A 81 -4.15 1.50 -8.33
CA GLU A 81 -3.66 0.76 -9.50
C GLU A 81 -3.09 1.68 -10.57
N VAL A 82 -3.72 2.83 -10.79
CA VAL A 82 -3.20 3.82 -11.74
C VAL A 82 -1.91 4.46 -11.23
N MET A 83 -1.78 4.72 -9.92
CA MET A 83 -0.57 5.29 -9.33
C MET A 83 0.62 4.33 -9.29
N GLN A 84 0.41 3.01 -9.36
CA GLN A 84 1.44 2.00 -9.08
C GLN A 84 2.75 2.21 -9.85
N PHE A 85 2.70 2.81 -11.02
CA PHE A 85 3.88 3.02 -11.85
C PHE A 85 4.83 4.10 -11.30
N GLY A 86 4.29 5.10 -10.62
CA GLY A 86 5.07 6.18 -10.01
C GLY A 86 5.24 6.03 -8.52
N ASN A 87 4.31 5.33 -7.89
CA ASN A 87 4.28 5.17 -6.45
C ASN A 87 5.31 4.13 -5.98
N GLU A 88 5.93 4.37 -4.84
CA GLU A 88 6.84 3.45 -4.17
C GLU A 88 6.65 3.57 -2.66
N SER A 89 6.66 2.45 -1.94
CA SER A 89 6.77 2.47 -0.50
C SER A 89 8.19 2.81 -0.07
N LEU A 90 8.33 3.52 1.05
CA LEU A 90 9.63 3.77 1.67
C LEU A 90 10.31 2.46 2.09
N LEU A 91 9.51 1.49 2.52
CA LEU A 91 9.99 0.24 3.07
C LEU A 91 9.73 -0.92 2.11
N ALA A 92 10.69 -1.82 1.98
CA ALA A 92 10.54 -3.07 1.27
C ALA A 92 10.31 -4.22 2.25
N THR A 93 9.65 -5.26 1.78
CA THR A 93 9.37 -6.48 2.55
C THR A 93 10.04 -7.70 1.95
N ASP A 94 10.15 -8.75 2.75
CA ASP A 94 10.41 -10.11 2.27
C ASP A 94 9.10 -10.84 1.90
N ASP A 95 9.20 -12.10 1.53
CA ASP A 95 8.07 -12.94 1.12
C ASP A 95 7.06 -13.21 2.25
N SER A 96 7.42 -12.90 3.50
CA SER A 96 6.57 -12.98 4.69
C SER A 96 5.98 -11.61 5.06
N TYR A 97 6.07 -10.62 4.19
CA TYR A 97 5.67 -9.23 4.40
C TYR A 97 6.42 -8.53 5.54
N LYS A 98 7.54 -9.09 6.02
CA LYS A 98 8.36 -8.48 7.05
C LYS A 98 9.26 -7.40 6.45
N PHE A 99 9.33 -6.25 7.13
CA PHE A 99 10.18 -5.14 6.69
C PHE A 99 11.65 -5.52 6.61
N THR A 100 12.29 -5.05 5.54
CA THR A 100 13.72 -5.19 5.27
C THR A 100 14.32 -3.82 4.99
N ASN A 101 15.66 -3.75 5.01
CA ASN A 101 16.39 -2.53 4.64
C ASN A 101 16.70 -2.42 3.15
N LYS A 102 15.95 -3.14 2.29
CA LYS A 102 16.15 -3.13 0.83
C LYS A 102 15.33 -2.06 0.09
N GLY A 103 14.41 -1.39 0.78
CA GLY A 103 13.57 -0.29 0.25
C GLY A 103 14.29 1.03 0.10
N ALA A 104 13.52 2.08 -0.20
CA ALA A 104 13.98 3.47 -0.28
C ALA A 104 14.44 4.02 1.08
N ALA A 105 13.95 3.42 2.16
CA ALA A 105 14.36 3.72 3.53
C ALA A 105 14.76 2.44 4.28
N THR A 106 15.46 2.63 5.40
CA THR A 106 15.74 1.60 6.39
C THR A 106 14.68 1.63 7.50
N PHE A 107 14.49 0.50 8.16
CA PHE A 107 13.54 0.30 9.24
C PHE A 107 14.25 -0.26 10.47
N LYS A 108 13.98 0.34 11.63
CA LYS A 108 14.45 -0.17 12.92
C LYS A 108 13.36 -0.01 13.95
N LEU A 109 13.01 -1.09 14.63
CA LEU A 109 12.07 -1.11 15.75
C LEU A 109 12.84 -1.30 17.05
N ASP A 110 12.56 -0.45 18.04
CA ASP A 110 13.04 -0.57 19.42
C ASP A 110 11.84 -0.74 20.37
N LYS A 111 11.70 -1.96 20.92
CA LYS A 111 10.59 -2.28 21.80
C LYS A 111 10.68 -1.57 23.16
N ASN A 112 11.90 -1.38 23.67
CA ASN A 112 12.12 -0.78 24.99
C ASN A 112 11.86 0.72 24.95
N ALA A 113 12.34 1.39 23.89
CA ALA A 113 12.09 2.81 23.66
C ALA A 113 10.69 3.08 23.09
N LYS A 114 9.96 2.06 22.68
CA LYS A 114 8.66 2.15 21.99
C LYS A 114 8.74 3.01 20.73
N THR A 115 9.76 2.78 19.91
CA THR A 115 10.00 3.59 18.70
C THR A 115 10.17 2.74 17.46
N ILE A 116 9.80 3.35 16.33
CA ILE A 116 10.18 2.93 14.98
C ILE A 116 10.98 4.06 14.36
N THR A 117 12.18 3.75 13.89
CA THR A 117 13.01 4.68 13.13
C THR A 117 12.94 4.33 11.66
N ILE A 118 12.61 5.33 10.83
CA ILE A 118 12.62 5.26 9.38
C ILE A 118 13.66 6.26 8.89
N GLU A 119 14.65 5.79 8.12
CA GLU A 119 15.67 6.65 7.55
C GLU A 119 15.73 6.49 6.04
N VAL A 120 15.35 7.56 5.31
CA VAL A 120 15.41 7.61 3.85
C VAL A 120 16.85 7.51 3.39
N LYS A 121 17.13 6.67 2.41
CA LYS A 121 18.47 6.53 1.84
C LYS A 121 18.90 7.79 1.10
N LYS A 122 20.17 8.09 1.14
CA LYS A 122 20.76 9.16 0.34
C LYS A 122 20.51 8.89 -1.14
N GLY A 123 20.06 9.91 -1.87
CA GLY A 123 19.78 9.80 -3.31
C GLY A 123 18.34 9.37 -3.66
N VAL A 124 17.48 9.07 -2.68
CA VAL A 124 16.04 8.91 -2.92
C VAL A 124 15.43 10.28 -3.17
N LYS A 125 14.96 10.51 -4.39
CA LYS A 125 14.51 11.83 -4.86
C LYS A 125 13.12 11.75 -5.47
N TRP A 126 12.36 12.79 -5.28
CA TRP A 126 11.15 13.07 -6.03
C TRP A 126 11.43 13.22 -7.53
N SER A 127 10.41 13.10 -8.35
CA SER A 127 10.52 13.21 -9.82
C SER A 127 10.89 14.61 -10.32
N ASP A 128 10.95 15.61 -9.44
CA ASP A 128 11.50 16.95 -9.70
C ASP A 128 13.00 17.06 -9.33
N GLY A 129 13.59 16.02 -8.75
CA GLY A 129 14.99 15.93 -8.38
C GLY A 129 15.32 16.32 -6.93
N LYS A 130 14.33 16.75 -6.13
CA LYS A 130 14.56 17.07 -4.72
C LYS A 130 14.62 15.80 -3.88
N GLN A 131 15.48 15.81 -2.85
CA GLN A 131 15.63 14.71 -1.89
C GLN A 131 14.32 14.50 -1.14
N VAL A 132 13.94 13.23 -0.94
CA VAL A 132 12.88 12.87 0.02
C VAL A 132 13.41 13.08 1.44
N THR A 133 12.69 13.84 2.26
CA THR A 133 13.13 14.32 3.57
C THR A 133 12.31 13.75 4.72
N ALA A 134 12.75 14.00 5.94
CA ALA A 134 12.01 13.68 7.15
C ALA A 134 10.65 14.38 7.19
N LYS A 135 10.58 15.65 6.76
CA LYS A 135 9.33 16.41 6.70
C LYS A 135 8.32 15.82 5.71
N ASP A 136 8.79 15.22 4.62
CA ASP A 136 7.91 14.54 3.65
C ASP A 136 7.23 13.31 4.29
N ILE A 137 7.89 12.63 5.23
CA ILE A 137 7.31 11.52 5.99
C ILE A 137 6.29 12.04 7.00
N GLU A 138 6.65 13.03 7.81
CA GLU A 138 5.74 13.63 8.80
C GLU A 138 4.50 14.22 8.12
N TYR A 139 4.67 14.90 6.98
CA TYR A 139 3.57 15.55 6.27
C TYR A 139 2.49 14.57 5.80
N ALA A 140 2.84 13.32 5.52
CA ALA A 140 1.86 12.27 5.25
C ALA A 140 0.92 12.06 6.46
N TYR A 141 1.46 12.06 7.68
CA TYR A 141 0.65 11.94 8.90
C TYR A 141 -0.17 13.20 9.15
N GLU A 142 0.38 14.39 8.87
CA GLU A 142 -0.39 15.64 8.95
C GLU A 142 -1.61 15.58 8.02
N ILE A 143 -1.44 15.15 6.76
CA ILE A 143 -2.56 15.01 5.81
C ILE A 143 -3.57 13.98 6.32
N ILE A 144 -3.12 12.82 6.78
CA ILE A 144 -4.00 11.76 7.25
C ILE A 144 -4.82 12.18 8.47
N ALA A 145 -4.20 12.89 9.40
CA ALA A 145 -4.82 13.23 10.68
C ALA A 145 -5.47 14.62 10.70
N ASN A 146 -5.23 15.48 9.70
CA ASN A 146 -5.83 16.81 9.70
C ASN A 146 -7.34 16.76 9.46
N LYS A 147 -8.11 17.42 10.31
CA LYS A 147 -9.58 17.45 10.24
C LYS A 147 -10.14 18.14 8.99
N ASP A 148 -9.34 18.95 8.32
CA ASP A 148 -9.75 19.67 7.10
C ASP A 148 -9.48 18.87 5.82
N THR A 149 -8.84 17.71 5.93
CA THR A 149 -8.68 16.78 4.79
C THR A 149 -9.84 15.77 4.74
N ASN A 150 -10.04 15.19 3.57
CA ASN A 150 -10.99 14.08 3.36
C ASN A 150 -10.34 12.69 3.53
N SER A 151 -9.18 12.62 4.18
CA SER A 151 -8.46 11.35 4.35
C SER A 151 -9.30 10.34 5.14
N GLN A 152 -9.43 9.14 4.59
CA GLN A 152 -10.06 8.00 5.28
C GLN A 152 -9.01 7.06 5.90
N ARG A 153 -7.75 7.52 6.01
CA ARG A 153 -6.62 6.71 6.49
C ARG A 153 -6.38 6.84 8.00
N TYR A 154 -7.00 7.82 8.65
CA TYR A 154 -6.92 7.94 10.10
C TYR A 154 -7.67 6.79 10.78
N THR A 155 -6.98 6.09 11.68
CA THR A 155 -7.53 4.95 12.42
C THR A 155 -7.10 5.01 13.88
N SER A 156 -7.82 4.29 14.75
CA SER A 156 -7.42 4.13 16.15
C SER A 156 -6.06 3.44 16.31
N SER A 157 -5.67 2.57 15.38
CA SER A 157 -4.35 1.94 15.37
C SER A 157 -3.24 2.95 15.08
N LEU A 158 -3.48 3.87 14.14
CA LEU A 158 -2.52 4.93 13.82
C LEU A 158 -2.41 5.93 14.97
N ALA A 159 -3.49 6.15 15.73
CA ALA A 159 -3.54 7.01 16.91
C ALA A 159 -2.71 6.51 18.11
N ASP A 160 -2.11 5.31 18.03
CA ASP A 160 -1.09 4.85 18.97
C ASP A 160 0.22 5.65 18.85
N ILE A 161 0.45 6.39 17.75
CA ILE A 161 1.53 7.38 17.67
C ILE A 161 1.22 8.53 18.62
N VAL A 162 2.18 8.84 19.48
CA VAL A 162 2.04 9.88 20.51
C VAL A 162 1.72 11.24 19.86
N GLY A 163 0.70 11.91 20.34
CA GLY A 163 0.30 13.23 19.87
C GLY A 163 -0.50 13.25 18.56
N LEU A 164 -0.70 12.11 17.88
CA LEU A 164 -1.46 12.08 16.63
C LEU A 164 -2.95 12.33 16.86
N GLU A 165 -3.51 11.80 17.94
CA GLU A 165 -4.91 12.00 18.33
C GLU A 165 -5.17 13.47 18.69
N GLU A 166 -4.27 14.08 19.47
CA GLU A 166 -4.36 15.49 19.84
C GLU A 166 -4.29 16.43 18.61
N TYR A 167 -3.45 16.06 17.64
CA TYR A 167 -3.40 16.77 16.36
C TYR A 167 -4.70 16.60 15.57
N HIS A 168 -5.22 15.38 15.47
CA HIS A 168 -6.48 15.07 14.78
C HIS A 168 -7.66 15.83 15.37
N GLU A 169 -7.73 15.93 16.68
CA GLU A 169 -8.79 16.67 17.39
C GLU A 169 -8.61 18.19 17.36
N GLY A 170 -7.51 18.68 16.78
CA GLY A 170 -7.17 20.11 16.73
C GLY A 170 -6.72 20.70 18.07
N LYS A 171 -6.34 19.86 19.03
CA LYS A 171 -5.79 20.26 20.35
C LYS A 171 -4.30 20.62 20.27
N SER A 172 -3.61 20.18 19.22
CA SER A 172 -2.21 20.48 18.93
C SER A 172 -2.05 20.85 17.46
N SER A 173 -1.11 21.74 17.17
CA SER A 173 -0.70 22.09 15.80
C SER A 173 0.42 21.19 15.27
N THR A 174 0.97 20.30 16.12
CA THR A 174 2.09 19.41 15.79
C THR A 174 1.82 18.00 16.32
N ILE A 175 2.49 17.00 15.74
CA ILE A 175 2.41 15.60 16.17
C ILE A 175 3.65 15.32 17.02
N SER A 176 3.52 15.41 18.36
CA SER A 176 4.66 15.35 19.28
C SER A 176 5.45 14.04 19.25
N GLY A 177 4.84 12.93 18.83
CA GLY A 177 5.48 11.63 18.70
C GLY A 177 6.21 11.40 17.38
N ILE A 178 6.29 12.39 16.50
CA ILE A 178 7.08 12.31 15.27
C ILE A 178 8.29 13.22 15.43
N GLU A 179 9.45 12.62 15.68
CA GLU A 179 10.70 13.33 15.88
C GLU A 179 11.53 13.30 14.59
N MET A 180 12.15 14.41 14.25
CA MET A 180 13.10 14.55 13.15
C MET A 180 14.48 14.95 13.70
N PRO A 181 15.31 13.99 14.15
CA PRO A 181 16.57 14.29 14.87
C PRO A 181 17.56 15.13 14.08
N ASP A 182 17.52 15.01 12.74
CA ASP A 182 18.40 15.76 11.83
C ASP A 182 17.69 16.97 11.20
N GLY A 183 16.54 17.37 11.77
CA GLY A 183 15.69 18.47 11.28
C GLY A 183 14.79 18.05 10.11
N GLU A 184 13.91 18.96 9.68
CA GLU A 184 12.92 18.74 8.62
C GLU A 184 13.55 18.35 7.28
N ASN A 185 14.69 18.91 6.95
CA ASN A 185 15.46 18.62 5.73
C ASN A 185 16.38 17.40 5.87
N GLY A 186 16.43 16.79 7.06
CA GLY A 186 17.08 15.53 7.30
C GLY A 186 16.39 14.36 6.61
N ARG A 187 16.83 13.15 6.91
CA ARG A 187 16.30 11.93 6.29
C ARG A 187 15.72 10.93 7.29
N LYS A 188 15.80 11.26 8.58
CA LYS A 188 15.46 10.36 9.68
C LYS A 188 14.22 10.85 10.41
N VAL A 189 13.28 9.93 10.62
CA VAL A 189 12.10 10.10 11.46
C VAL A 189 12.10 9.03 12.53
N VAL A 190 11.80 9.42 13.77
CA VAL A 190 11.56 8.51 14.89
C VAL A 190 10.09 8.66 15.28
N LEU A 191 9.34 7.58 15.14
CA LEU A 191 7.94 7.51 15.56
C LEU A 191 7.90 6.95 16.98
N HIS A 192 7.32 7.68 17.90
CA HIS A 192 7.10 7.28 19.30
C HIS A 192 5.68 6.77 19.47
N PHE A 193 5.53 5.59 20.07
CA PHE A 193 4.24 4.92 20.27
C PHE A 193 3.85 4.90 21.74
N LYS A 194 2.56 5.00 22.02
CA LYS A 194 1.99 4.80 23.36
C LYS A 194 2.33 3.39 23.85
N GLU A 195 2.23 2.40 23.00
CA GLU A 195 2.63 1.01 23.26
C GLU A 195 3.06 0.27 21.98
N MET A 196 3.82 -0.80 22.15
CA MET A 196 4.23 -1.65 21.04
C MET A 196 3.23 -2.79 20.84
N LYS A 197 2.81 -2.99 19.60
CA LYS A 197 1.84 -4.02 19.23
C LYS A 197 2.50 -5.17 18.45
N PRO A 198 1.97 -6.39 18.54
CA PRO A 198 2.34 -7.47 17.64
C PRO A 198 2.12 -7.05 16.17
N GLY A 199 2.97 -7.53 15.27
CA GLY A 199 2.85 -7.27 13.84
C GLY A 199 3.46 -5.96 13.34
N MET A 200 3.94 -5.07 14.20
CA MET A 200 4.57 -3.80 13.77
C MET A 200 5.82 -3.96 12.89
N THR A 201 6.34 -5.17 12.74
CA THR A 201 7.46 -5.47 11.82
C THR A 201 7.02 -5.93 10.44
N GLN A 202 5.70 -5.96 10.18
CA GLN A 202 5.13 -6.42 8.91
C GLN A 202 4.37 -5.30 8.22
N SER A 203 4.43 -5.26 6.90
CA SER A 203 3.67 -4.31 6.09
C SER A 203 2.16 -4.54 6.22
N GLY A 204 1.40 -3.46 6.07
CA GLY A 204 -0.06 -3.49 6.19
C GLY A 204 -0.56 -3.60 7.63
N ASN A 205 0.30 -3.38 8.63
CA ASN A 205 -0.06 -3.49 10.05
C ASN A 205 -1.03 -2.39 10.52
N GLY A 206 -1.09 -1.25 9.84
CA GLY A 206 -1.97 -0.13 10.18
C GLY A 206 -1.53 0.75 11.35
N TYR A 207 -0.39 0.45 12.00
CA TYR A 207 0.12 1.23 13.13
C TYR A 207 0.97 2.42 12.73
N PHE A 208 1.50 2.41 11.53
CA PHE A 208 2.22 3.54 10.94
C PHE A 208 2.08 3.54 9.42
N TRP A 209 2.45 4.67 8.80
CA TRP A 209 2.32 4.90 7.36
C TRP A 209 3.65 4.71 6.65
N GLU A 210 3.64 4.04 5.50
CA GLU A 210 4.85 3.57 4.82
C GLU A 210 5.25 4.42 3.62
N THR A 211 4.57 5.55 3.40
CA THR A 211 4.86 6.47 2.29
C THR A 211 5.25 7.85 2.76
N ALA A 212 5.67 8.69 1.84
CA ALA A 212 5.98 10.09 2.03
C ALA A 212 5.18 10.94 1.04
N VAL A 213 5.00 12.22 1.37
CA VAL A 213 4.30 13.20 0.54
C VAL A 213 5.21 14.41 0.32
N PRO A 214 5.35 14.94 -0.91
CA PRO A 214 6.31 16.00 -1.21
C PRO A 214 5.91 17.33 -0.57
N TYR A 215 6.33 17.56 0.68
CA TYR A 215 6.01 18.76 1.44
C TYR A 215 6.42 20.04 0.71
N HIS A 216 7.63 20.08 0.17
CA HIS A 216 8.13 21.25 -0.57
C HIS A 216 7.23 21.67 -1.73
N TYR A 217 6.48 20.72 -2.30
CA TYR A 217 5.61 20.95 -3.44
C TYR A 217 4.17 21.31 -3.04
N LEU A 218 3.70 20.73 -1.94
CA LEU A 218 2.31 20.84 -1.50
C LEU A 218 2.07 21.83 -0.36
N LYS A 219 3.10 22.26 0.37
CA LYS A 219 3.00 23.07 1.60
C LYS A 219 2.17 24.35 1.49
N ASP A 220 2.09 24.92 0.29
CA ASP A 220 1.33 26.16 0.04
C ASP A 220 -0.13 25.89 -0.38
N VAL A 221 -0.55 24.61 -0.43
CA VAL A 221 -1.94 24.21 -0.66
C VAL A 221 -2.60 23.95 0.68
N ALA A 222 -3.71 24.62 0.95
CA ALA A 222 -4.46 24.38 2.20
C ALA A 222 -4.96 22.91 2.25
N PHE A 223 -4.98 22.32 3.44
CA PHE A 223 -5.37 20.92 3.62
C PHE A 223 -6.72 20.58 2.97
N LYS A 224 -7.73 21.44 3.15
CA LYS A 224 -9.07 21.27 2.53
C LYS A 224 -9.07 21.29 1.01
N ASP A 225 -8.04 21.86 0.37
CA ASP A 225 -7.94 22.03 -1.07
C ASP A 225 -6.98 21.01 -1.73
N LEU A 226 -6.28 20.20 -0.93
CA LEU A 226 -5.30 19.23 -1.42
C LEU A 226 -5.91 18.25 -2.43
N GLU A 227 -7.05 17.65 -2.10
CA GLU A 227 -7.72 16.66 -2.94
C GLU A 227 -8.13 17.23 -4.31
N SER A 228 -8.52 18.50 -4.38
CA SER A 228 -8.92 19.18 -5.61
C SER A 228 -7.77 19.83 -6.37
N SER A 229 -6.60 19.92 -5.76
CA SER A 229 -5.43 20.61 -6.31
C SER A 229 -4.92 19.95 -7.60
N ASP A 230 -4.57 20.76 -8.58
CA ASP A 230 -3.89 20.30 -9.79
C ASP A 230 -2.54 19.62 -9.51
N LYS A 231 -1.90 19.95 -8.40
CA LYS A 231 -0.67 19.29 -7.94
C LYS A 231 -0.90 17.82 -7.55
N VAL A 232 -2.09 17.49 -7.07
CA VAL A 232 -2.50 16.12 -6.75
C VAL A 232 -3.16 15.44 -7.93
N ARG A 233 -3.96 16.17 -8.74
CA ARG A 233 -4.80 15.57 -9.77
C ARG A 233 -4.22 15.53 -11.17
N LYS A 234 -3.27 16.41 -11.49
CA LYS A 234 -2.71 16.53 -12.86
C LYS A 234 -1.20 16.41 -12.89
N ASN A 235 -0.52 16.94 -11.88
CA ASN A 235 0.93 17.04 -11.86
C ASN A 235 1.54 16.48 -10.57
N PRO A 236 1.21 15.24 -10.15
CA PRO A 236 1.73 14.67 -8.92
C PRO A 236 3.24 14.43 -9.02
N LEU A 237 3.93 14.53 -7.89
CA LEU A 237 5.31 14.09 -7.75
C LEU A 237 5.34 12.71 -7.10
N PHE A 238 6.17 11.82 -7.64
CA PHE A 238 6.45 10.51 -7.10
C PHE A 238 7.96 10.30 -6.98
N PHE A 239 8.40 9.40 -6.11
CA PHE A 239 9.81 9.01 -6.00
C PHE A 239 10.09 7.60 -6.54
N GLY A 240 9.09 6.96 -7.12
CA GLY A 240 9.21 5.65 -7.77
C GLY A 240 9.74 5.73 -9.20
N PRO A 241 9.66 4.60 -9.93
CA PRO A 241 10.37 4.43 -11.20
C PRO A 241 9.86 5.31 -12.36
N TYR A 242 8.58 5.66 -12.37
CA TYR A 242 7.98 6.45 -13.43
C TYR A 242 7.35 7.72 -12.87
N LYS A 243 7.20 8.72 -13.72
CA LYS A 243 6.41 9.93 -13.45
C LYS A 243 5.26 10.05 -14.43
N LEU A 244 4.16 10.62 -13.97
CA LEU A 244 3.00 10.91 -14.82
C LEU A 244 3.38 11.95 -15.88
N GLN A 245 3.08 11.65 -17.13
CA GLN A 245 3.26 12.55 -18.26
C GLN A 245 1.95 13.22 -18.66
N SER A 246 0.88 12.45 -18.74
CA SER A 246 -0.44 12.95 -19.15
C SER A 246 -1.57 12.07 -18.68
N ILE A 247 -2.76 12.66 -18.60
CA ILE A 247 -4.03 12.01 -18.27
C ILE A 247 -5.03 12.33 -19.36
N VAL A 248 -5.72 11.29 -19.82
CA VAL A 248 -7.00 11.41 -20.56
C VAL A 248 -8.08 10.91 -19.62
N ARG A 249 -8.87 11.82 -19.05
CA ARG A 249 -9.85 11.51 -18.00
C ARG A 249 -10.79 10.37 -18.41
N GLY A 250 -10.96 9.39 -17.53
CA GLY A 250 -11.81 8.23 -17.77
C GLY A 250 -11.29 7.25 -18.82
N GLN A 251 -10.10 7.46 -19.39
CA GLN A 251 -9.58 6.62 -20.47
C GLN A 251 -8.19 6.07 -20.18
N SER A 252 -7.22 6.94 -19.92
CA SER A 252 -5.84 6.48 -19.80
C SER A 252 -4.92 7.46 -19.07
N THR A 253 -3.81 6.92 -18.61
CA THR A 253 -2.66 7.68 -18.10
C THR A 253 -1.40 7.26 -18.81
N THR A 254 -0.51 8.21 -19.07
CA THR A 254 0.80 7.95 -19.69
C THR A 254 1.91 8.24 -18.71
N TRP A 255 2.82 7.28 -18.58
CA TRP A 255 3.94 7.32 -17.65
C TRP A 255 5.26 7.22 -18.40
N VAL A 256 6.24 8.02 -17.97
CA VAL A 256 7.60 8.04 -18.53
C VAL A 256 8.64 7.86 -17.43
N PRO A 257 9.86 7.39 -17.72
CA PRO A 257 10.88 7.16 -16.72
C PRO A 257 11.14 8.38 -15.84
N ASN A 258 11.20 8.14 -14.53
CA ASN A 258 11.74 9.11 -13.58
C ASN A 258 13.27 9.03 -13.63
N LYS A 259 13.93 10.03 -14.22
CA LYS A 259 15.39 10.09 -14.34
C LYS A 259 16.13 10.16 -12.99
N TYR A 260 15.40 10.51 -11.93
CA TYR A 260 15.93 10.62 -10.57
C TYR A 260 15.67 9.39 -9.72
N TYR A 261 15.10 8.31 -10.32
CA TYR A 261 14.80 7.10 -9.57
C TYR A 261 16.06 6.49 -8.96
N TRP A 262 16.04 6.26 -7.66
CA TRP A 262 17.20 5.87 -6.86
C TRP A 262 17.80 4.50 -7.21
N ARG A 263 17.01 3.61 -7.85
CA ARG A 263 17.49 2.32 -8.36
C ARG A 263 17.99 2.39 -9.81
N GLY A 264 18.10 3.58 -10.38
CA GLY A 264 18.47 3.79 -11.77
C GLY A 264 17.27 3.98 -12.70
N THR A 265 17.55 4.56 -13.88
CA THR A 265 16.50 4.87 -14.85
C THR A 265 15.86 3.57 -15.37
N PRO A 266 14.50 3.45 -15.32
CA PRO A 266 13.80 2.31 -15.87
C PRO A 266 14.08 2.12 -17.37
N LYS A 267 14.04 0.87 -17.82
CA LYS A 267 14.35 0.52 -19.22
C LYS A 267 13.22 0.80 -20.19
N LEU A 268 11.96 0.67 -19.77
CA LEU A 268 10.81 1.00 -20.62
C LEU A 268 10.70 2.50 -20.81
N LYS A 269 10.49 2.92 -22.06
CA LYS A 269 10.38 4.34 -22.43
C LYS A 269 9.04 4.96 -22.07
N LYS A 270 7.99 4.13 -22.04
CA LYS A 270 6.61 4.59 -21.85
C LYS A 270 5.73 3.45 -21.32
N ILE A 271 4.82 3.79 -20.45
CA ILE A 271 3.70 2.93 -20.04
C ILE A 271 2.43 3.72 -20.34
N VAL A 272 1.49 3.13 -21.08
CA VAL A 272 0.14 3.65 -21.28
C VAL A 272 -0.81 2.74 -20.53
N ALA A 273 -1.37 3.23 -19.43
CA ALA A 273 -2.37 2.51 -18.66
C ALA A 273 -3.76 2.94 -19.14
N THR A 274 -4.51 2.01 -19.70
CA THR A 274 -5.87 2.22 -20.23
C THR A 274 -6.88 1.63 -19.28
N LEU A 275 -7.88 2.42 -18.92
CA LEU A 275 -8.99 1.99 -18.08
C LEU A 275 -10.02 1.25 -18.97
N THR A 276 -10.36 0.04 -18.57
CA THR A 276 -11.40 -0.79 -19.21
C THR A 276 -12.44 -1.14 -18.18
N GLN A 277 -13.71 -1.04 -18.58
CA GLN A 277 -14.86 -1.45 -17.77
C GLN A 277 -15.36 -2.80 -18.24
#